data_f469cb331d4b8e1307b93bdc3a0ac4e5
#
_entry.id   f469cb331d4b8e1307b93bdc3a0ac4e5
#
_cell.length_a   1.000
_cell.length_b   1.000
_cell.length_c   1.000
_cell.angle_alpha   90.00
_cell.angle_beta   90.00
_cell.angle_gamma   90.00
#
_symmetry.space_group_name_H-M   'P 1'
#
loop_
_entity.id
_entity.type
_entity.pdbx_description
1 polymer ?
#
loop_
_entity_poly.entity_id
_entity_poly.type
_entity_poly.pdbx_seq_one_letter_code
_entity_poly.pdbx_strand_id
1 'polypeptide(L)'
;DKTLSMSRLSCEYPSLLEREIFECIHARNEEVLDRAISAFIGTVDKMSYDTIVLHTARLLIAVDNLTIDSSGNNSVVHNSVIEDLSTLESIDDLTRFIKSRCMEIMDIISAQKPDTKKDMIVTNIINYINDNYKDPELSVEAIAANVNRSSNYIRSIFKKSQGVSISEYLAQKRFDQVCKMLIET
;
A
#
# COMPACT_ATOMS: atom_id res chain seq x y z
N ASP A 1 -29.39 0.09 37.92
CA ASP A 1 -28.91 -0.22 36.59
C ASP A 1 -27.86 0.80 36.18
N LYS A 2 -26.59 0.46 36.43
CA LYS A 2 -25.45 1.22 35.93
C LYS A 2 -25.09 0.66 34.57
N THR A 3 -25.68 1.19 33.51
CA THR A 3 -25.20 0.98 32.15
C THR A 3 -23.81 1.59 32.00
N LEU A 4 -22.80 0.75 31.93
CA LEU A 4 -21.46 1.11 31.50
C LEU A 4 -21.56 1.59 30.03
N SER A 5 -21.63 2.90 29.82
CA SER A 5 -21.36 3.47 28.52
C SER A 5 -19.85 3.33 28.26
N MET A 6 -19.46 2.18 27.73
CA MET A 6 -18.16 2.05 27.09
C MET A 6 -18.17 2.97 25.86
N SER A 7 -17.52 4.13 25.99
CA SER A 7 -17.12 4.89 24.82
C SER A 7 -16.33 3.92 23.92
N ARG A 8 -16.92 3.53 22.80
CA ARG A 8 -16.24 2.84 21.73
C ARG A 8 -15.20 3.82 21.17
N LEU A 9 -14.04 3.91 21.82
CA LEU A 9 -12.82 4.31 21.12
C LEU A 9 -12.72 3.32 19.96
N SER A 10 -12.84 3.80 18.74
CA SER A 10 -12.80 2.95 17.56
C SER A 10 -11.44 2.26 17.55
N CYS A 11 -11.43 0.98 17.93
CA CYS A 11 -10.27 0.09 17.85
C CYS A 11 -10.07 -0.36 16.39
N GLU A 12 -10.41 0.52 15.45
CA GLU A 12 -10.38 0.23 14.03
C GLU A 12 -8.98 0.52 13.48
N TYR A 13 -8.46 -0.45 12.73
CA TYR A 13 -7.17 -0.34 12.09
C TYR A 13 -7.15 0.79 11.05
N PRO A 14 -6.16 1.69 11.05
CA PRO A 14 -6.09 2.84 10.14
C PRO A 14 -5.64 2.45 8.72
N SER A 15 -6.47 1.70 8.01
CA SER A 15 -6.17 1.15 6.67
C SER A 15 -5.89 2.22 5.60
N LEU A 16 -6.45 3.41 5.74
CA LEU A 16 -6.18 4.53 4.83
C LEU A 16 -4.74 5.03 4.99
N LEU A 17 -4.24 5.11 6.22
CA LEU A 17 -2.87 5.53 6.49
C LEU A 17 -1.85 4.45 6.08
N GLU A 18 -2.20 3.17 6.24
CA GLU A 18 -1.39 2.06 5.69
C GLU A 18 -1.21 2.24 4.18
N ARG A 19 -2.30 2.50 3.45
CA ARG A 19 -2.25 2.72 2.00
C ARG A 19 -1.41 3.95 1.63
N GLU A 20 -1.53 5.04 2.37
CA GLU A 20 -0.73 6.25 2.16
C GLU A 20 0.75 5.96 2.36
N ILE A 21 1.12 5.20 3.39
CA ILE A 21 2.51 4.76 3.63
C ILE A 21 3.02 3.95 2.43
N PHE A 22 2.22 3.02 1.88
CA PHE A 22 2.61 2.23 0.71
C PHE A 22 2.81 3.10 -0.53
N GLU A 23 1.93 4.07 -0.77
CA GLU A 23 2.07 5.02 -1.87
C GLU A 23 3.36 5.85 -1.72
N CYS A 24 3.72 6.26 -0.50
CA CYS A 24 4.96 6.96 -0.20
C CYS A 24 6.21 6.10 -0.45
N ILE A 25 6.18 4.82 -0.06
CA ILE A 25 7.27 3.86 -0.29
C ILE A 25 7.51 3.70 -1.80
N HIS A 26 6.46 3.48 -2.58
CA HIS A 26 6.57 3.33 -4.03
C HIS A 26 6.99 4.63 -4.74
N ALA A 27 6.52 5.78 -4.28
CA ALA A 27 6.87 7.09 -4.82
C ALA A 27 8.25 7.60 -4.34
N ARG A 28 8.87 6.92 -3.36
CA ARG A 28 10.13 7.33 -2.70
C ARG A 28 10.08 8.76 -2.14
N ASN A 29 8.97 9.12 -1.56
CA ASN A 29 8.79 10.45 -1.00
C ASN A 29 8.92 10.40 0.52
N GLU A 30 10.15 10.62 1.03
CA GLU A 30 10.47 10.54 2.44
C GLU A 30 9.73 11.60 3.29
N GLU A 31 9.55 12.83 2.78
CA GLU A 31 8.86 13.87 3.54
C GLU A 31 7.38 13.55 3.77
N VAL A 32 6.72 12.98 2.78
CA VAL A 32 5.32 12.55 2.90
C VAL A 32 5.22 11.30 3.75
N LEU A 33 6.20 10.38 3.62
CA LEU A 33 6.28 9.18 4.45
C LEU A 33 6.36 9.52 5.95
N ASP A 34 7.20 10.49 6.33
CA ASP A 34 7.32 10.94 7.72
C ASP A 34 5.98 11.45 8.27
N ARG A 35 5.24 12.19 7.48
CA ARG A 35 3.90 12.67 7.86
C ARG A 35 2.89 11.54 8.00
N ALA A 36 2.90 10.60 7.06
CA ALA A 36 2.00 9.44 7.08
C ALA A 36 2.26 8.53 8.29
N ILE A 37 3.54 8.28 8.61
CA ILE A 37 3.93 7.52 9.82
C ILE A 37 3.50 8.27 11.09
N SER A 38 3.73 9.58 11.16
CA SER A 38 3.31 10.40 12.31
C SER A 38 1.79 10.39 12.50
N ALA A 39 1.02 10.43 11.41
CA ALA A 39 -0.45 10.33 11.44
C ALA A 39 -0.90 8.94 11.92
N PHE A 40 -0.25 7.87 11.45
CA PHE A 40 -0.52 6.50 11.91
C PHE A 40 -0.26 6.37 13.41
N ILE A 41 0.90 6.78 13.89
CA ILE A 41 1.27 6.78 15.31
C ILE A 41 0.27 7.59 16.12
N GLY A 42 -0.06 8.81 15.71
CA GLY A 42 -1.04 9.66 16.42
C GLY A 42 -2.45 9.07 16.50
N THR A 43 -2.76 8.11 15.61
CA THR A 43 -4.01 7.36 15.66
C THR A 43 -3.93 6.21 16.67
N VAL A 44 -2.83 5.44 16.66
CA VAL A 44 -2.68 4.24 17.51
C VAL A 44 -2.25 4.56 18.93
N ASP A 45 -1.53 5.67 19.18
CA ASP A 45 -1.03 6.09 20.51
C ASP A 45 -2.14 6.24 21.56
N LYS A 46 -3.38 6.47 21.12
CA LYS A 46 -4.56 6.58 21.99
C LYS A 46 -5.18 5.23 22.37
N MET A 47 -4.62 4.14 21.87
CA MET A 47 -5.15 2.78 22.06
C MET A 47 -4.43 2.07 23.21
N SER A 48 -4.91 0.86 23.55
CA SER A 48 -4.20 0.02 24.52
C SER A 48 -2.88 -0.47 23.96
N TYR A 49 -1.92 -0.76 24.81
CA TYR A 49 -0.60 -1.29 24.41
C TYR A 49 -0.71 -2.50 23.46
N ASP A 50 -1.55 -3.46 23.81
CA ASP A 50 -1.76 -4.66 22.97
C ASP A 50 -2.27 -4.30 21.55
N THR A 51 -3.13 -3.28 21.48
CA THR A 51 -3.67 -2.80 20.21
C THR A 51 -2.61 -2.06 19.38
N ILE A 52 -1.77 -1.26 20.04
CA ILE A 52 -0.63 -0.59 19.40
C ILE A 52 0.30 -1.62 18.78
N VAL A 53 0.69 -2.64 19.56
CA VAL A 53 1.57 -3.72 19.09
C VAL A 53 0.93 -4.47 17.92
N LEU A 54 -0.35 -4.82 18.03
CA LEU A 54 -1.08 -5.54 16.97
C LEU A 54 -1.16 -4.73 15.67
N HIS A 55 -1.52 -3.46 15.75
CA HIS A 55 -1.65 -2.60 14.57
C HIS A 55 -0.29 -2.30 13.94
N THR A 56 0.73 -2.10 14.75
CA THR A 56 2.11 -1.89 14.24
C THR A 56 2.66 -3.16 13.59
N ALA A 57 2.49 -4.34 14.23
CA ALA A 57 2.91 -5.60 13.64
C ALA A 57 2.22 -5.84 12.29
N ARG A 58 0.91 -5.57 12.20
CA ARG A 58 0.16 -5.68 10.95
C ARG A 58 0.74 -4.76 9.86
N LEU A 59 1.00 -3.49 10.19
CA LEU A 59 1.61 -2.54 9.25
C LEU A 59 2.98 -3.03 8.76
N LEU A 60 3.85 -3.46 9.68
CA LEU A 60 5.20 -3.90 9.33
C LEU A 60 5.19 -5.16 8.46
N ILE A 61 4.34 -6.15 8.76
CA ILE A 61 4.16 -7.34 7.92
C ILE A 61 3.66 -6.93 6.53
N ALA A 62 2.74 -5.98 6.45
CA ALA A 62 2.21 -5.52 5.17
C ALA A 62 3.27 -4.74 4.36
N VAL A 63 4.12 -3.94 5.02
CA VAL A 63 5.27 -3.25 4.41
C VAL A 63 6.30 -4.26 3.90
N ASP A 64 6.64 -5.29 4.69
CA ASP A 64 7.57 -6.34 4.29
C ASP A 64 7.06 -7.11 3.07
N ASN A 65 5.76 -7.34 2.99
CA ASN A 65 5.13 -8.01 1.85
C ASN A 65 5.26 -7.24 0.53
N LEU A 66 5.59 -5.93 0.55
CA LEU A 66 5.87 -5.17 -0.67
C LEU A 66 7.12 -5.66 -1.42
N THR A 67 7.99 -6.42 -0.75
CA THR A 67 9.22 -6.98 -1.36
C THR A 67 9.04 -8.39 -1.92
N ILE A 68 7.84 -8.99 -1.78
CA ILE A 68 7.56 -10.32 -2.33
C ILE A 68 7.53 -10.23 -3.85
N ASP A 69 8.44 -10.95 -4.49
CA ASP A 69 8.48 -11.03 -5.94
C ASP A 69 7.35 -11.90 -6.49
N SER A 70 7.17 -11.87 -7.82
CA SER A 70 6.16 -12.69 -8.51
C SER A 70 6.38 -14.21 -8.38
N SER A 71 7.50 -14.65 -7.80
CA SER A 71 7.84 -16.04 -7.57
C SER A 71 7.51 -16.49 -6.14
N GLY A 72 6.99 -15.56 -5.29
CA GLY A 72 6.68 -15.81 -3.89
C GLY A 72 7.91 -15.84 -3.00
N ASN A 73 9.09 -15.47 -3.52
CA ASN A 73 10.30 -15.34 -2.72
C ASN A 73 10.25 -14.00 -1.98
N ASN A 74 10.28 -14.08 -0.65
CA ASN A 74 10.43 -12.91 0.19
C ASN A 74 11.93 -12.60 0.31
N SER A 75 12.34 -11.42 -0.13
CA SER A 75 13.73 -10.95 0.00
C SER A 75 14.06 -10.58 1.45
N VAL A 76 13.05 -10.43 2.27
CA VAL A 76 13.15 -10.06 3.69
C VAL A 76 12.86 -11.28 4.54
N VAL A 77 13.83 -11.70 5.32
CA VAL A 77 13.61 -12.72 6.36
C VAL A 77 12.75 -12.05 7.44
N HIS A 78 11.52 -12.54 7.63
CA HIS A 78 10.68 -12.17 8.77
C HIS A 78 11.33 -12.66 10.07
N ASN A 79 12.34 -11.96 10.54
CA ASN A 79 12.71 -12.06 11.95
C ASN A 79 11.53 -11.53 12.75
N SER A 80 11.24 -12.16 13.87
CA SER A 80 9.97 -11.98 14.58
C SER A 80 9.68 -10.49 14.87
N VAL A 81 8.92 -9.85 14.00
CA VAL A 81 8.44 -8.45 14.15
C VAL A 81 7.89 -8.22 15.56
N ILE A 82 7.25 -9.24 16.15
CA ILE A 82 6.68 -9.18 17.49
C ILE A 82 7.79 -9.13 18.57
N GLU A 83 8.90 -9.86 18.40
CA GLU A 83 10.02 -9.80 19.33
C GLU A 83 10.70 -8.43 19.27
N ASP A 84 10.92 -7.90 18.08
CA ASP A 84 11.49 -6.56 17.90
C ASP A 84 10.60 -5.49 18.54
N LEU A 85 9.27 -5.55 18.32
CA LEU A 85 8.32 -4.63 18.93
C LEU A 85 8.28 -4.71 20.45
N SER A 86 8.50 -5.90 21.04
CA SER A 86 8.49 -6.09 22.50
C SER A 86 9.69 -5.45 23.21
N THR A 87 10.75 -5.09 22.47
CA THR A 87 11.94 -4.42 23.02
C THR A 87 11.84 -2.89 23.02
N LEU A 88 10.80 -2.33 22.37
CA LEU A 88 10.64 -0.88 22.27
C LEU A 88 9.99 -0.31 23.53
N GLU A 89 10.60 0.70 24.10
CA GLU A 89 10.19 1.29 25.38
C GLU A 89 9.38 2.58 25.23
N SER A 90 9.40 3.20 24.03
CA SER A 90 8.72 4.47 23.79
C SER A 90 8.05 4.56 22.42
N ILE A 91 7.10 5.49 22.30
CA ILE A 91 6.43 5.83 21.03
C ILE A 91 7.45 6.40 20.02
N ASP A 92 8.47 7.11 20.49
CA ASP A 92 9.54 7.63 19.65
C ASP A 92 10.40 6.49 19.07
N ASP A 93 10.68 5.46 19.86
CA ASP A 93 11.38 4.26 19.41
C ASP A 93 10.57 3.52 18.35
N LEU A 94 9.26 3.38 18.59
CA LEU A 94 8.32 2.77 17.67
C LEU A 94 8.28 3.54 16.34
N THR A 95 8.21 4.86 16.39
CA THR A 95 8.20 5.73 15.20
C THR A 95 9.48 5.56 14.40
N ARG A 96 10.64 5.57 15.07
CA ARG A 96 11.94 5.37 14.43
C ARG A 96 12.07 3.97 13.82
N PHE A 97 11.56 2.95 14.49
CA PHE A 97 11.59 1.58 14.01
C PHE A 97 10.75 1.42 12.74
N ILE A 98 9.50 1.91 12.71
CA ILE A 98 8.64 1.89 11.52
C ILE A 98 9.31 2.64 10.36
N LYS A 99 9.86 3.84 10.62
CA LYS A 99 10.55 4.63 9.60
C LYS A 99 11.76 3.90 9.03
N SER A 100 12.62 3.37 9.87
CA SER A 100 13.80 2.59 9.45
C SER A 100 13.40 1.41 8.58
N ARG A 101 12.34 0.70 8.94
CA ARG A 101 11.85 -0.44 8.18
C ARG A 101 11.29 -0.02 6.82
N CYS A 102 10.50 1.05 6.75
CA CYS A 102 10.00 1.58 5.49
C CYS A 102 11.15 2.01 4.56
N MET A 103 12.19 2.67 5.08
CA MET A 103 13.35 3.07 4.29
C MET A 103 14.13 1.86 3.77
N GLU A 104 14.35 0.83 4.61
CA GLU A 104 14.97 -0.42 4.17
C GLU A 104 14.21 -1.08 3.01
N ILE A 105 12.87 -1.12 3.10
CA ILE A 105 12.03 -1.66 2.04
C ILE A 105 12.09 -0.80 0.77
N MET A 106 12.15 0.52 0.89
CA MET A 106 12.36 1.43 -0.25
C MET A 106 13.69 1.12 -0.97
N ASP A 107 14.76 0.85 -0.21
CA ASP A 107 16.07 0.50 -0.75
C ASP A 107 16.04 -0.87 -1.44
N ILE A 108 15.40 -1.87 -0.84
CA ILE A 108 15.25 -3.21 -1.41
C ILE A 108 14.46 -3.14 -2.72
N ILE A 109 13.30 -2.46 -2.74
CA ILE A 109 12.51 -2.26 -3.96
C ILE A 109 13.35 -1.54 -5.03
N SER A 110 14.24 -0.64 -4.62
CA SER A 110 15.12 0.07 -5.55
C SER A 110 16.26 -0.77 -6.09
N ALA A 111 16.80 -1.66 -5.27
CA ALA A 111 17.88 -2.57 -5.63
C ALA A 111 17.39 -3.78 -6.44
N GLN A 112 16.14 -4.20 -6.25
CA GLN A 112 15.48 -5.11 -7.17
C GLN A 112 15.42 -4.40 -8.52
N LYS A 113 16.45 -4.66 -9.36
CA LYS A 113 16.44 -4.18 -10.75
C LYS A 113 15.10 -4.59 -11.31
N PRO A 114 14.25 -3.66 -11.76
CA PRO A 114 13.04 -4.03 -12.44
C PRO A 114 13.47 -4.97 -13.58
N ASP A 115 12.68 -6.01 -13.85
CA ASP A 115 12.70 -6.68 -15.16
C ASP A 115 12.23 -5.56 -16.12
N THR A 116 13.16 -4.66 -16.39
CA THR A 116 13.04 -3.21 -16.66
C THR A 116 12.04 -2.88 -17.75
N LYS A 117 11.72 -3.87 -18.59
CA LYS A 117 10.74 -3.70 -19.67
C LYS A 117 9.30 -4.03 -19.24
N LYS A 118 9.11 -5.01 -18.36
CA LYS A 118 7.75 -5.42 -17.94
C LYS A 118 7.15 -4.45 -16.96
N ASP A 119 7.94 -3.99 -15.98
CA ASP A 119 7.49 -3.06 -14.96
C ASP A 119 7.24 -1.67 -15.53
N MET A 120 8.08 -1.21 -16.49
CA MET A 120 7.78 0.00 -17.25
C MET A 120 6.47 -0.10 -18.03
N ILE A 121 6.17 -1.28 -18.62
CA ILE A 121 4.90 -1.47 -19.34
C ILE A 121 3.72 -1.43 -18.38
N VAL A 122 3.81 -2.07 -17.21
CA VAL A 122 2.75 -2.04 -16.18
C VAL A 122 2.55 -0.62 -15.67
N THR A 123 3.62 0.11 -15.38
CA THR A 123 3.55 1.52 -14.97
C THR A 123 2.87 2.38 -16.04
N ASN A 124 3.23 2.19 -17.32
CA ASN A 124 2.59 2.92 -18.42
C ASN A 124 1.10 2.58 -18.55
N ILE A 125 0.70 1.32 -18.33
CA ILE A 125 -0.70 0.89 -18.29
C ILE A 125 -1.45 1.62 -17.17
N ILE A 126 -0.89 1.65 -15.97
CA ILE A 126 -1.49 2.33 -14.80
C ILE A 126 -1.65 3.82 -15.06
N ASN A 127 -0.60 4.48 -15.56
CA ASN A 127 -0.65 5.91 -15.89
C ASN A 127 -1.73 6.19 -16.95
N TYR A 128 -1.77 5.40 -18.01
CA TYR A 128 -2.77 5.57 -19.06
C TYR A 128 -4.21 5.38 -18.56
N ILE A 129 -4.43 4.41 -17.65
CA ILE A 129 -5.72 4.24 -16.98
C ILE A 129 -6.04 5.45 -16.11
N ASN A 130 -5.09 5.94 -15.32
CA ASN A 130 -5.30 7.09 -14.44
C ASN A 130 -5.67 8.37 -15.20
N ASP A 131 -5.10 8.56 -16.37
CA ASP A 131 -5.38 9.71 -17.22
C ASP A 131 -6.71 9.61 -17.96
N ASN A 132 -7.16 8.37 -18.28
CA ASN A 132 -8.28 8.11 -19.20
C ASN A 132 -9.45 7.35 -18.58
N TYR A 133 -9.45 6.99 -17.29
CA TYR A 133 -10.51 6.15 -16.67
C TYR A 133 -11.93 6.73 -16.79
N LYS A 134 -12.06 8.04 -17.02
CA LYS A 134 -13.35 8.74 -17.22
C LYS A 134 -13.94 8.49 -18.61
N ASP A 135 -13.13 8.09 -19.58
CA ASP A 135 -13.59 7.76 -20.91
C ASP A 135 -14.35 6.43 -20.89
N PRO A 136 -15.65 6.42 -21.25
CA PRO A 136 -16.43 5.17 -21.31
C PRO A 136 -15.91 4.18 -22.36
N GLU A 137 -15.26 4.66 -23.42
CA GLU A 137 -14.71 3.84 -24.50
C GLU A 137 -13.34 3.24 -24.19
N LEU A 138 -12.76 3.57 -23.00
CA LEU A 138 -11.48 3.00 -22.61
C LEU A 138 -11.59 1.48 -22.45
N SER A 139 -10.94 0.76 -23.36
CA SER A 139 -10.90 -0.69 -23.43
C SER A 139 -9.48 -1.24 -23.23
N VAL A 140 -9.38 -2.53 -22.93
CA VAL A 140 -8.06 -3.19 -22.80
C VAL A 140 -7.31 -3.14 -24.13
N GLU A 141 -8.02 -3.15 -25.23
CA GLU A 141 -7.47 -3.05 -26.58
C GLU A 141 -6.84 -1.66 -26.83
N ALA A 142 -7.52 -0.59 -26.40
CA ALA A 142 -6.98 0.78 -26.45
C ALA A 142 -5.72 0.94 -25.60
N ILE A 143 -5.73 0.37 -24.38
CA ILE A 143 -4.57 0.35 -23.49
C ILE A 143 -3.41 -0.42 -24.14
N ALA A 144 -3.68 -1.59 -24.74
CA ALA A 144 -2.67 -2.39 -25.40
C ALA A 144 -2.02 -1.66 -26.59
N ALA A 145 -2.84 -0.96 -27.38
CA ALA A 145 -2.36 -0.13 -28.49
C ALA A 145 -1.45 1.00 -28.01
N ASN A 146 -1.82 1.69 -26.90
CA ASN A 146 -1.02 2.76 -26.32
C ASN A 146 0.39 2.29 -25.90
N VAL A 147 0.49 1.11 -25.29
CA VAL A 147 1.77 0.55 -24.85
C VAL A 147 2.49 -0.28 -25.93
N ASN A 148 1.97 -0.30 -27.15
CA ASN A 148 2.51 -1.07 -28.29
C ASN A 148 2.72 -2.57 -27.97
N ARG A 149 1.72 -3.20 -27.37
CA ARG A 149 1.73 -4.63 -26.98
C ARG A 149 0.38 -5.28 -27.30
N SER A 150 0.35 -6.63 -27.36
CA SER A 150 -0.90 -7.35 -27.52
C SER A 150 -1.74 -7.35 -26.24
N SER A 151 -3.06 -7.35 -26.37
CA SER A 151 -4.00 -7.40 -25.23
C SER A 151 -3.74 -8.60 -24.32
N ASN A 152 -3.42 -9.77 -24.91
CA ASN A 152 -3.11 -10.98 -24.13
C ASN A 152 -1.84 -10.82 -23.29
N TYR A 153 -0.81 -10.20 -23.85
CA TYR A 153 0.43 -9.95 -23.14
C TYR A 153 0.22 -8.99 -21.95
N ILE A 154 -0.45 -7.85 -22.18
CA ILE A 154 -0.67 -6.88 -21.09
C ILE A 154 -1.59 -7.43 -20.01
N ARG A 155 -2.63 -8.23 -20.36
CA ARG A 155 -3.48 -8.91 -19.37
C ARG A 155 -2.65 -9.82 -18.46
N SER A 156 -1.73 -10.60 -19.04
CA SER A 156 -0.87 -11.53 -18.31
C SER A 156 0.08 -10.82 -17.35
N ILE A 157 0.85 -9.83 -17.85
CA ILE A 157 1.84 -9.13 -17.04
C ILE A 157 1.19 -8.26 -15.96
N PHE A 158 0.06 -7.60 -16.28
CA PHE A 158 -0.66 -6.76 -15.33
C PHE A 158 -1.24 -7.59 -14.19
N LYS A 159 -1.93 -8.70 -14.51
CA LYS A 159 -2.48 -9.59 -13.48
C LYS A 159 -1.37 -10.18 -12.60
N LYS A 160 -0.22 -10.52 -13.19
CA LYS A 160 0.94 -11.03 -12.44
C LYS A 160 1.53 -9.96 -11.52
N SER A 161 1.57 -8.70 -11.95
CA SER A 161 2.14 -7.59 -11.19
C SER A 161 1.18 -7.00 -10.15
N GLN A 162 -0.10 -6.83 -10.51
CA GLN A 162 -1.08 -6.13 -9.67
C GLN A 162 -2.04 -7.07 -8.91
N GLY A 163 -1.96 -8.39 -9.15
CA GLY A 163 -2.86 -9.38 -8.55
C GLY A 163 -4.29 -9.38 -9.10
N VAL A 164 -4.70 -8.31 -9.79
CA VAL A 164 -6.05 -8.12 -10.36
C VAL A 164 -5.98 -7.93 -11.88
N SER A 165 -7.09 -8.18 -12.58
CA SER A 165 -7.16 -7.90 -14.01
C SER A 165 -7.22 -6.39 -14.30
N ILE A 166 -6.82 -5.98 -15.52
CA ILE A 166 -6.93 -4.59 -15.97
C ILE A 166 -8.39 -4.10 -15.88
N SER A 167 -9.35 -4.94 -16.21
CA SER A 167 -10.78 -4.59 -16.16
C SER A 167 -11.26 -4.38 -14.72
N GLU A 168 -10.85 -5.22 -13.78
CA GLU A 168 -11.15 -5.07 -12.35
C GLU A 168 -10.50 -3.80 -11.79
N TYR A 169 -9.25 -3.53 -12.14
CA TYR A 169 -8.54 -2.33 -11.73
C TYR A 169 -9.24 -1.05 -12.23
N LEU A 170 -9.64 -1.01 -13.51
CA LEU A 170 -10.38 0.09 -14.09
C LEU A 170 -11.75 0.29 -13.44
N ALA A 171 -12.48 -0.82 -13.19
CA ALA A 171 -13.77 -0.77 -12.51
C ALA A 171 -13.65 -0.19 -11.09
N GLN A 172 -12.63 -0.65 -10.32
CA GLN A 172 -12.36 -0.15 -8.98
C GLN A 172 -12.03 1.35 -9.01
N LYS A 173 -11.21 1.79 -9.95
CA LYS A 173 -10.83 3.21 -10.11
C LYS A 173 -12.05 4.10 -10.38
N ARG A 174 -12.95 3.64 -11.25
CA ARG A 174 -14.22 4.33 -11.54
C ARG A 174 -15.12 4.39 -10.32
N PHE A 175 -15.23 3.28 -9.59
CA PHE A 175 -16.03 3.19 -8.37
C PHE A 175 -15.50 4.14 -7.28
N ASP A 176 -14.19 4.15 -7.04
CA ASP A 176 -13.57 5.05 -6.05
C ASP A 176 -13.85 6.53 -6.37
N GLN A 177 -13.85 6.88 -7.67
CA GLN A 177 -14.18 8.25 -8.07
C GLN A 177 -15.65 8.60 -7.80
N VAL A 178 -16.58 7.67 -8.05
CA VAL A 178 -18.01 7.88 -7.74
C VAL A 178 -18.19 8.06 -6.24
N CYS A 179 -17.55 7.23 -5.42
CA CYS A 179 -17.61 7.36 -3.97
C CYS A 179 -17.09 8.73 -3.48
N LYS A 180 -15.98 9.22 -4.05
CA LYS A 180 -15.45 10.56 -3.73
C LYS A 180 -16.45 11.66 -4.06
N MET A 181 -17.05 11.60 -5.25
CA MET A 181 -18.03 12.61 -5.68
C MET A 181 -19.28 12.63 -4.81
N LEU A 182 -19.69 11.48 -4.25
CA LEU A 182 -20.84 11.38 -3.36
C LEU A 182 -20.57 11.91 -1.95
N ILE A 183 -19.31 11.94 -1.51
CA ILE A 183 -18.91 12.42 -0.19
C ILE A 183 -18.67 13.93 -0.21
N GLU A 184 -18.26 14.48 -1.35
CA GLU A 184 -17.97 15.91 -1.54
C GLU A 184 -19.22 16.76 -1.90
N THR A 185 -20.40 16.13 -2.04
CA THR A 185 -21.69 16.77 -2.31
C THR A 185 -22.56 16.81 -1.05
#